data_fd9c9bbc8112407bee2f604cd3c3f451
#
_entry.id   fd9c9bbc8112407bee2f604cd3c3f451
#
_cell.length_a   1.000
_cell.length_b   1.000
_cell.length_c   1.000
_cell.angle_alpha   90.00
_cell.angle_beta   90.00
_cell.angle_gamma   90.00
#
_symmetry.space_group_name_H-M   'P 1'
#
loop_
_entity.id
_entity.type
_entity.pdbx_description
1 polymer ?
#
loop_
_entity_poly.entity_id
_entity_poly.type
_entity_poly.pdbx_seq_one_letter_code
_entity_poly.pdbx_strand_id
1 'polypeptide(L)'
;YDTGYDADARGADLEEAIITYDFGNGFSMTAGKMLTYMGFEAYDPPNMYQYSYAYDILGAQDIYDRYDDGISIDYGSDMFSLGFYASAETNGGYEYAFAFTGIDNLTFKAIYADWDQLDADSYEKSTFWVSYAMDNLLLAAEVAEADYTDTTKPDIEGWLIMANYGFSDAVALTVRYSEQTIGSEEEQNYEKFTISPSYVFTDQIAGLIEYSMYDDEGDTAIDKNDLFAVELIFTF
;
A
#
# COMPACT_ATOMS: atom_id res chain seq x y z
N TYR A 1 -14.09 -12.25 6.41
CA TYR A 1 -13.97 -10.84 6.04
C TYR A 1 -14.62 -10.05 7.16
N ASP A 2 -13.88 -9.78 8.20
CA ASP A 2 -14.28 -8.75 9.15
C ASP A 2 -13.78 -7.43 8.57
N THR A 3 -14.65 -6.72 7.88
CA THR A 3 -14.30 -5.43 7.27
C THR A 3 -14.09 -4.35 8.33
N GLY A 4 -14.20 -4.68 9.63
CA GLY A 4 -14.25 -3.67 10.69
C GLY A 4 -15.42 -2.70 10.56
N TYR A 5 -16.31 -2.94 9.61
CA TYR A 5 -17.52 -2.16 9.43
C TYR A 5 -18.51 -2.55 10.52
N ASP A 6 -18.46 -1.85 11.62
CA ASP A 6 -19.55 -1.85 12.57
C ASP A 6 -20.75 -1.22 11.86
N ALA A 7 -21.69 -2.07 11.43
CA ALA A 7 -22.89 -1.63 10.73
C ALA A 7 -23.76 -0.66 11.57
N ASP A 8 -23.45 -0.49 12.85
CA ASP A 8 -24.06 0.48 13.76
C ASP A 8 -23.27 1.81 13.85
N ALA A 9 -22.03 1.88 13.34
CA ALA A 9 -21.25 3.11 13.30
C ALA A 9 -21.72 3.99 12.11
N ARG A 10 -22.71 4.82 12.36
CA ARG A 10 -23.14 5.91 11.44
C ARG A 10 -22.18 7.10 11.57
N GLY A 11 -20.89 6.87 11.45
CA GLY A 11 -19.86 7.87 11.46
C GLY A 11 -19.28 8.06 10.05
N ALA A 12 -18.90 9.27 9.69
CA ALA A 12 -17.95 9.51 8.62
C ALA A 12 -16.57 9.52 9.27
N ASP A 13 -15.69 8.66 8.81
CA ASP A 13 -14.29 8.69 9.24
C ASP A 13 -13.52 9.67 8.37
N LEU A 14 -12.71 10.50 9.01
CA LEU A 14 -11.79 11.38 8.32
C LEU A 14 -10.54 10.57 7.97
N GLU A 15 -10.31 10.32 6.69
CA GLU A 15 -9.13 9.60 6.23
C GLU A 15 -7.92 10.52 6.15
N GLU A 16 -8.05 11.69 5.51
CA GLU A 16 -6.96 12.65 5.39
C GLU A 16 -7.36 14.05 5.81
N ALA A 17 -6.49 14.71 6.58
CA ALA A 17 -6.58 16.13 6.90
C ALA A 17 -5.19 16.69 7.19
N ILE A 18 -4.58 17.34 6.21
CA ILE A 18 -3.20 17.77 6.26
C ILE A 18 -3.04 19.28 6.02
N ILE A 19 -1.96 19.82 6.57
CA ILE A 19 -1.42 21.13 6.22
C ILE A 19 0.05 20.95 5.85
N THR A 20 0.41 21.34 4.63
CA THR A 20 1.79 21.30 4.15
C THR A 20 2.36 22.72 4.03
N TYR A 21 3.58 22.90 4.53
CA TYR A 21 4.37 24.10 4.36
C TYR A 21 5.63 23.82 3.54
N ASP A 22 5.78 24.51 2.42
CA ASP A 22 6.96 24.44 1.57
C ASP A 22 7.97 25.51 2.02
N PHE A 23 9.16 25.08 2.48
CA PHE A 23 10.26 25.97 2.88
C PHE A 23 11.04 26.49 1.67
N GLY A 24 10.82 25.96 0.47
CA GLY A 24 11.67 26.13 -0.71
C GLY A 24 12.92 25.25 -0.69
N ASN A 25 13.68 25.30 -1.75
CA ASN A 25 14.90 24.47 -1.93
C ASN A 25 14.69 22.95 -1.77
N GLY A 26 13.48 22.47 -2.08
CA GLY A 26 13.12 21.07 -2.02
C GLY A 26 12.66 20.56 -0.65
N PHE A 27 12.63 21.39 0.39
CA PHE A 27 12.14 20.99 1.71
C PHE A 27 10.67 21.35 1.92
N SER A 28 9.91 20.42 2.47
CA SER A 28 8.55 20.63 2.96
C SER A 28 8.32 19.95 4.31
N MET A 29 7.28 20.39 5.00
CA MET A 29 6.79 19.78 6.23
C MET A 29 5.27 19.65 6.12
N THR A 30 4.76 18.45 6.44
CA THR A 30 3.33 18.19 6.49
C THR A 30 2.94 17.79 7.90
N ALA A 31 1.81 18.27 8.39
CA ALA A 31 1.25 17.92 9.69
C ALA A 31 -0.25 17.62 9.55
N GLY A 32 -0.73 16.62 10.29
CA GLY A 32 -2.11 16.19 10.33
C GLY A 32 -2.25 14.69 10.15
N LYS A 33 -3.46 14.25 9.82
CA LYS A 33 -3.74 12.85 9.47
C LYS A 33 -3.36 12.63 8.01
N MET A 34 -2.38 11.78 7.77
CA MET A 34 -1.80 11.54 6.45
C MET A 34 -1.57 10.06 6.20
N LEU A 35 -1.54 9.69 4.93
CA LEU A 35 -1.17 8.35 4.51
C LEU A 35 0.32 8.14 4.77
N THR A 36 0.67 6.98 5.28
CA THR A 36 2.05 6.56 5.52
C THR A 36 2.82 6.34 4.21
N TYR A 37 4.17 6.21 4.28
CA TYR A 37 4.99 6.00 3.09
C TYR A 37 4.98 4.56 2.57
N MET A 38 4.46 3.61 3.38
CA MET A 38 4.59 2.18 3.15
C MET A 38 3.95 1.71 1.84
N GLY A 39 4.71 0.87 1.14
CA GLY A 39 4.23 0.09 0.00
C GLY A 39 4.24 0.80 -1.35
N PHE A 40 4.14 -0.03 -2.39
CA PHE A 40 3.91 0.40 -3.77
C PHE A 40 2.42 0.70 -4.00
N GLU A 41 1.55 -0.14 -3.45
CA GLU A 41 0.11 0.06 -3.53
C GLU A 41 -0.31 1.07 -2.47
N ALA A 42 -0.83 2.22 -2.93
CA ALA A 42 -1.39 3.21 -2.03
C ALA A 42 -2.60 2.63 -1.29
N TYR A 43 -2.80 3.02 -0.04
CA TYR A 43 -3.98 2.63 0.72
C TYR A 43 -5.26 3.39 0.27
N ASP A 44 -5.11 4.30 -0.65
CA ASP A 44 -6.18 5.18 -1.15
C ASP A 44 -6.68 4.69 -2.53
N PRO A 45 -7.97 4.32 -2.67
CA PRO A 45 -8.52 3.76 -3.90
C PRO A 45 -8.25 4.58 -5.19
N PRO A 46 -8.28 5.92 -5.19
CA PRO A 46 -7.95 6.70 -6.38
C PRO A 46 -6.54 6.50 -6.92
N ASN A 47 -5.62 6.01 -6.09
CA ASN A 47 -4.23 5.78 -6.45
C ASN A 47 -3.90 4.31 -6.73
N MET A 48 -4.87 3.41 -6.60
CA MET A 48 -4.71 1.99 -6.88
C MET A 48 -5.07 1.65 -8.32
N TYR A 49 -4.46 0.61 -8.84
CA TYR A 49 -4.72 0.06 -10.18
C TYR A 49 -5.75 -1.07 -10.17
N GLN A 50 -6.11 -1.54 -8.99
CA GLN A 50 -7.04 -2.63 -8.70
C GLN A 50 -7.70 -2.39 -7.34
N TYR A 51 -8.77 -3.13 -7.05
CA TYR A 51 -9.56 -2.97 -5.82
C TYR A 51 -8.85 -3.52 -4.58
N SER A 52 -8.27 -4.73 -4.66
CA SER A 52 -7.68 -5.41 -3.51
C SER A 52 -6.17 -5.20 -3.42
N TYR A 53 -5.63 -5.27 -2.21
CA TYR A 53 -4.20 -5.22 -1.96
C TYR A 53 -3.52 -6.55 -2.32
N ALA A 54 -2.21 -6.50 -2.56
CA ALA A 54 -1.40 -7.70 -2.82
C ALA A 54 -1.36 -8.62 -1.58
N TYR A 55 -1.21 -8.01 -0.41
CA TYR A 55 -1.02 -8.68 0.88
C TYR A 55 -2.28 -8.47 1.73
N ASP A 56 -3.31 -9.28 1.51
CA ASP A 56 -4.60 -9.12 2.16
C ASP A 56 -5.14 -10.40 2.84
N ILE A 57 -4.24 -11.37 3.12
CA ILE A 57 -4.64 -12.64 3.75
C ILE A 57 -5.09 -12.43 5.19
N LEU A 58 -4.31 -11.77 6.02
CA LEU A 58 -4.69 -11.38 7.38
C LEU A 58 -5.40 -10.02 7.36
N GLY A 59 -4.87 -9.07 6.60
CA GLY A 59 -5.39 -7.73 6.41
C GLY A 59 -4.35 -6.87 5.71
N ALA A 60 -4.77 -5.95 4.85
CA ALA A 60 -3.85 -5.08 4.12
C ALA A 60 -2.95 -4.24 5.05
N GLN A 61 -3.39 -4.00 6.28
CA GLN A 61 -2.70 -3.20 7.29
C GLN A 61 -1.52 -3.94 7.94
N ASP A 62 -1.42 -5.25 7.76
CA ASP A 62 -0.35 -6.03 8.39
C ASP A 62 1.02 -5.77 7.74
N ILE A 63 1.05 -5.43 6.45
CA ILE A 63 2.25 -4.94 5.75
C ILE A 63 2.13 -3.45 5.45
N TYR A 64 1.05 -3.04 4.77
CA TYR A 64 0.81 -1.64 4.46
C TYR A 64 0.14 -0.94 5.63
N ASP A 65 0.68 0.19 6.05
CA ASP A 65 0.03 1.05 7.03
C ASP A 65 -0.99 1.96 6.33
N ARG A 66 -1.84 2.57 7.12
CA ARG A 66 -2.92 3.44 6.66
C ARG A 66 -2.67 4.89 7.12
N TYR A 67 -3.74 5.68 7.13
CA TYR A 67 -3.69 7.05 7.61
C TYR A 67 -3.45 7.13 9.11
N ASP A 68 -2.50 7.96 9.51
CA ASP A 68 -2.18 8.22 10.91
C ASP A 68 -1.90 9.71 11.15
N ASP A 69 -2.10 10.16 12.38
CA ASP A 69 -1.84 11.53 12.80
C ASP A 69 -0.34 11.72 13.09
N GLY A 70 0.28 12.68 12.41
CA GLY A 70 1.72 12.88 12.57
C GLY A 70 2.28 14.13 11.91
N ILE A 71 3.60 14.13 11.82
CA ILE A 71 4.37 15.16 11.14
C ILE A 71 5.38 14.49 10.23
N SER A 72 5.43 14.90 8.95
CA SER A 72 6.51 14.54 8.05
C SER A 72 7.41 15.72 7.72
N ILE A 73 8.67 15.42 7.40
CA ILE A 73 9.62 16.33 6.79
C ILE A 73 10.16 15.64 5.55
N ASP A 74 10.00 16.30 4.41
CA ASP A 74 10.36 15.75 3.13
C ASP A 74 11.38 16.63 2.43
N TYR A 75 12.28 15.99 1.69
CA TYR A 75 13.21 16.65 0.78
C TYR A 75 13.11 16.03 -0.60
N GLY A 76 12.93 16.84 -1.62
CA GLY A 76 12.91 16.43 -3.02
C GLY A 76 13.95 17.15 -3.86
N SER A 77 14.60 16.41 -4.73
CA SER A 77 15.47 16.90 -5.80
C SER A 77 15.09 16.26 -7.13
N ASP A 78 15.76 16.65 -8.22
CA ASP A 78 15.53 16.05 -9.54
C ASP A 78 15.87 14.56 -9.61
N MET A 79 16.70 14.06 -8.68
CA MET A 79 17.24 12.69 -8.74
C MET A 79 16.75 11.80 -7.61
N PHE A 80 16.40 12.36 -6.46
CA PHE A 80 15.99 11.58 -5.30
C PHE A 80 15.11 12.38 -4.34
N SER A 81 14.35 11.67 -3.53
CA SER A 81 13.65 12.24 -2.38
C SER A 81 13.94 11.46 -1.11
N LEU A 82 13.82 12.18 0.01
CA LEU A 82 13.91 11.64 1.37
C LEU A 82 12.65 12.05 2.12
N GLY A 83 12.09 11.14 2.90
CA GLY A 83 10.98 11.40 3.80
C GLY A 83 11.30 10.89 5.20
N PHE A 84 10.88 11.65 6.18
CA PHE A 84 10.85 11.24 7.58
C PHE A 84 9.47 11.58 8.14
N TYR A 85 8.81 10.60 8.70
CA TYR A 85 7.53 10.75 9.38
C TYR A 85 7.67 10.35 10.85
N ALA A 86 6.98 11.08 11.73
CA ALA A 86 6.83 10.75 13.14
C ALA A 86 5.35 10.83 13.51
N SER A 87 4.82 9.75 14.08
CA SER A 87 3.47 9.69 14.60
C SER A 87 3.28 10.67 15.78
N ALA A 88 2.10 11.26 15.88
CA ALA A 88 1.70 12.10 17.01
C ALA A 88 1.10 11.29 18.16
N GLU A 89 0.90 10.01 18.01
CA GLU A 89 0.39 9.13 19.06
C GLU A 89 1.43 8.94 20.19
N THR A 90 0.95 8.68 21.40
CA THR A 90 1.83 8.60 22.60
C THR A 90 2.85 7.45 22.50
N ASN A 91 2.52 6.40 21.75
CA ASN A 91 3.33 5.23 21.50
C ASN A 91 3.49 5.03 19.98
N GLY A 92 3.61 6.13 19.27
CA GLY A 92 3.74 6.15 17.83
C GLY A 92 5.14 5.83 17.38
N GLY A 93 5.26 5.56 16.07
CA GLY A 93 6.50 5.17 15.42
C GLY A 93 7.06 6.23 14.50
N TYR A 94 8.04 5.79 13.75
CA TYR A 94 8.74 6.58 12.75
C TYR A 94 8.79 5.84 11.44
N GLU A 95 8.74 6.59 10.34
CA GLU A 95 8.99 6.05 9.01
C GLU A 95 10.12 6.83 8.34
N TYR A 96 10.92 6.12 7.57
CA TYR A 96 11.97 6.66 6.72
C TYR A 96 11.71 6.20 5.31
N ALA A 97 11.68 7.14 4.37
CA ALA A 97 11.52 6.85 2.95
C ALA A 97 12.67 7.42 2.16
N PHE A 98 13.17 6.65 1.21
CA PHE A 98 14.10 7.07 0.18
C PHE A 98 13.55 6.68 -1.18
N ALA A 99 13.50 7.62 -2.13
CA ALA A 99 13.22 7.30 -3.52
C ALA A 99 14.31 7.84 -4.43
N PHE A 100 14.67 7.06 -5.46
CA PHE A 100 15.56 7.46 -6.53
C PHE A 100 14.78 7.55 -7.84
N THR A 101 14.87 8.71 -8.50
CA THR A 101 14.16 9.04 -9.73
C THR A 101 15.11 9.60 -10.82
N GLY A 102 16.42 9.42 -10.64
CA GLY A 102 17.46 9.97 -11.53
C GLY A 102 17.59 9.27 -12.89
N ILE A 103 16.75 8.27 -13.17
CA ILE A 103 16.65 7.62 -14.48
C ILE A 103 15.23 7.83 -14.99
N ASP A 104 15.13 8.33 -16.24
CA ASP A 104 13.83 8.62 -16.85
C ASP A 104 12.88 7.40 -16.77
N ASN A 105 11.67 7.65 -16.32
CA ASN A 105 10.59 6.66 -16.18
C ASN A 105 10.84 5.53 -15.16
N LEU A 106 11.94 5.56 -14.44
CA LEU A 106 12.29 4.55 -13.43
C LEU A 106 12.27 5.16 -12.04
N THR A 107 11.56 4.52 -11.14
CA THR A 107 11.54 4.87 -9.71
C THR A 107 11.95 3.66 -8.89
N PHE A 108 12.87 3.86 -7.94
CA PHE A 108 13.13 2.94 -6.84
C PHE A 108 12.72 3.61 -5.55
N LYS A 109 12.06 2.88 -4.65
CA LYS A 109 11.75 3.40 -3.32
C LYS A 109 12.06 2.34 -2.27
N ALA A 110 12.61 2.78 -1.15
CA ALA A 110 12.85 1.98 0.04
C ALA A 110 12.23 2.70 1.23
N ILE A 111 11.46 1.98 2.03
CA ILE A 111 10.79 2.50 3.21
C ILE A 111 11.08 1.56 4.37
N TYR A 112 11.28 2.14 5.54
CA TYR A 112 11.41 1.45 6.81
C TYR A 112 10.55 2.15 7.85
N ALA A 113 9.79 1.38 8.60
CA ALA A 113 8.93 1.82 9.69
C ALA A 113 9.30 1.08 10.98
N ASP A 114 9.33 1.80 12.08
CA ASP A 114 9.57 1.28 13.42
C ASP A 114 8.50 1.86 14.36
N TRP A 115 7.66 0.99 14.89
CA TRP A 115 6.54 1.32 15.75
C TRP A 115 6.71 0.65 17.10
N ASP A 116 7.06 1.41 18.13
CA ASP A 116 7.24 0.94 19.50
C ASP A 116 5.99 1.23 20.34
N GLN A 117 5.10 0.27 20.44
CA GLN A 117 3.86 0.40 21.21
C GLN A 117 4.02 -0.21 22.61
N LEU A 118 3.90 0.62 23.66
CA LEU A 118 4.20 0.27 25.06
C LEU A 118 3.37 -0.89 25.65
N ASP A 119 2.24 -1.25 25.09
CA ASP A 119 1.34 -2.27 25.63
C ASP A 119 0.77 -3.25 24.59
N ALA A 120 1.21 -3.19 23.35
CA ALA A 120 0.79 -4.05 22.25
C ALA A 120 1.81 -4.00 21.10
N ASP A 121 1.83 -4.94 20.29
CA ASP A 121 2.32 -5.09 18.93
C ASP A 121 3.37 -4.07 18.41
N SER A 122 4.53 -3.96 19.08
CA SER A 122 5.68 -3.29 18.46
C SER A 122 6.08 -4.06 17.20
N TYR A 123 6.34 -3.34 16.12
CA TYR A 123 6.71 -3.95 14.86
C TYR A 123 7.71 -3.10 14.08
N GLU A 124 8.51 -3.79 13.29
CA GLU A 124 9.34 -3.19 12.25
C GLU A 124 8.79 -3.63 10.89
N LYS A 125 8.69 -2.70 9.95
CA LYS A 125 8.26 -3.01 8.59
C LYS A 125 9.23 -2.42 7.59
N SER A 126 9.43 -3.12 6.50
CA SER A 126 10.20 -2.64 5.38
C SER A 126 9.53 -2.94 4.05
N THR A 127 9.60 -2.00 3.11
CA THR A 127 9.24 -2.23 1.72
C THR A 127 10.31 -1.69 0.80
N PHE A 128 10.57 -2.43 -0.25
CA PHE A 128 11.41 -1.99 -1.36
C PHE A 128 10.71 -2.27 -2.67
N TRP A 129 10.49 -1.22 -3.46
CA TRP A 129 9.85 -1.39 -4.74
C TRP A 129 10.53 -0.63 -5.87
N VAL A 130 10.25 -1.10 -7.07
CA VAL A 130 10.68 -0.49 -8.33
C VAL A 130 9.49 -0.38 -9.27
N SER A 131 9.38 0.74 -9.96
CA SER A 131 8.43 0.89 -11.07
C SER A 131 9.11 1.48 -12.30
N TYR A 132 8.65 1.04 -13.47
CA TYR A 132 9.12 1.54 -14.77
C TYR A 132 7.92 1.83 -15.68
N ALA A 133 7.80 3.09 -16.10
CA ALA A 133 6.76 3.55 -17.01
C ALA A 133 7.31 3.68 -18.43
N MET A 134 6.70 3.01 -19.40
CA MET A 134 7.09 3.05 -20.81
C MET A 134 5.85 3.22 -21.69
N ASP A 135 5.70 4.38 -22.29
CA ASP A 135 4.52 4.76 -23.07
C ASP A 135 3.21 4.46 -22.30
N ASN A 136 2.48 3.45 -22.71
CA ASN A 136 1.20 3.04 -22.10
C ASN A 136 1.36 1.88 -21.10
N LEU A 137 2.56 1.44 -20.78
CA LEU A 137 2.86 0.32 -19.90
C LEU A 137 3.52 0.80 -18.62
N LEU A 138 2.98 0.44 -17.48
CA LEU A 138 3.63 0.52 -16.18
C LEU A 138 3.95 -0.89 -15.70
N LEU A 139 5.19 -1.12 -15.34
CA LEU A 139 5.65 -2.32 -14.65
C LEU A 139 6.04 -1.97 -13.23
N ALA A 140 5.71 -2.81 -12.27
CA ALA A 140 6.13 -2.65 -10.89
C ALA A 140 6.48 -4.00 -10.26
N ALA A 141 7.37 -3.95 -9.28
CA ALA A 141 7.70 -5.07 -8.40
C ALA A 141 7.99 -4.54 -7.01
N GLU A 142 7.62 -5.29 -5.99
CA GLU A 142 7.86 -4.98 -4.58
C GLU A 142 8.26 -6.24 -3.82
N VAL A 143 9.07 -6.04 -2.79
CA VAL A 143 9.26 -6.97 -1.67
C VAL A 143 8.95 -6.22 -0.39
N ALA A 144 8.28 -6.87 0.55
CA ALA A 144 7.81 -6.28 1.79
C ALA A 144 7.93 -7.27 2.94
N GLU A 145 8.19 -6.77 4.13
CA GLU A 145 8.39 -7.54 5.36
C GLU A 145 7.75 -6.79 6.53
N ALA A 146 7.16 -7.53 7.46
CA ALA A 146 6.65 -7.03 8.72
C ALA A 146 7.04 -8.01 9.84
N ASP A 147 7.91 -7.57 10.73
CA ASP A 147 8.39 -8.31 11.90
C ASP A 147 7.64 -7.82 13.15
N TYR A 148 6.93 -8.70 13.82
CA TYR A 148 6.20 -8.39 15.03
C TYR A 148 6.94 -8.90 16.26
N THR A 149 7.16 -8.02 17.24
CA THR A 149 7.82 -8.40 18.51
C THR A 149 6.90 -9.16 19.45
N ASP A 150 5.60 -9.08 19.25
CA ASP A 150 4.61 -9.85 20.00
C ASP A 150 4.44 -11.23 19.36
N THR A 151 4.58 -12.27 20.17
CA THR A 151 4.42 -13.67 19.75
C THR A 151 2.98 -14.05 19.39
N THR A 152 2.02 -13.13 19.51
CA THR A 152 0.61 -13.36 19.13
C THR A 152 0.34 -13.04 17.66
N LYS A 153 1.18 -12.22 17.03
CA LYS A 153 1.13 -11.94 15.60
C LYS A 153 2.29 -12.63 14.89
N PRO A 154 2.04 -13.28 13.77
CA PRO A 154 3.11 -13.87 12.96
C PRO A 154 3.84 -12.80 12.18
N ASP A 155 5.12 -13.03 11.91
CA ASP A 155 5.86 -12.26 10.93
C ASP A 155 5.27 -12.50 9.52
N ILE A 156 5.40 -11.52 8.66
CA ILE A 156 4.82 -11.55 7.33
C ILE A 156 5.87 -11.10 6.32
N GLU A 157 6.05 -11.90 5.28
CA GLU A 157 6.82 -11.53 4.10
C GLU A 157 5.90 -11.49 2.88
N GLY A 158 6.21 -10.65 1.91
CA GLY A 158 5.45 -10.59 0.68
C GLY A 158 6.25 -10.08 -0.50
N TRP A 159 5.83 -10.47 -1.69
CA TRP A 159 6.33 -9.87 -2.92
C TRP A 159 5.21 -9.78 -3.97
N LEU A 160 5.32 -8.80 -4.85
CA LEU A 160 4.42 -8.66 -5.99
C LEU A 160 5.17 -8.30 -7.26
N ILE A 161 4.56 -8.66 -8.37
CA ILE A 161 4.85 -8.10 -9.69
C ILE A 161 3.52 -7.64 -10.31
N MET A 162 3.55 -6.48 -10.96
CA MET A 162 2.36 -5.89 -11.58
C MET A 162 2.70 -5.31 -12.94
N ALA A 163 1.75 -5.41 -13.86
CA ALA A 163 1.72 -4.70 -15.12
C ALA A 163 0.36 -4.01 -15.29
N ASN A 164 0.38 -2.71 -15.59
CA ASN A 164 -0.79 -1.97 -16.04
C ASN A 164 -0.58 -1.48 -17.47
N TYR A 165 -1.49 -1.79 -18.37
CA TYR A 165 -1.42 -1.38 -19.76
C TYR A 165 -2.64 -0.57 -20.19
N GLY A 166 -2.41 0.68 -20.62
CA GLY A 166 -3.42 1.56 -21.19
C GLY A 166 -3.63 1.26 -22.69
N PHE A 167 -4.79 0.72 -23.06
CA PHE A 167 -5.17 0.51 -24.47
C PHE A 167 -5.60 1.83 -25.12
N SER A 168 -6.07 2.77 -24.32
CA SER A 168 -6.46 4.12 -24.71
C SER A 168 -6.49 5.02 -23.47
N ASP A 169 -6.78 6.30 -23.64
CA ASP A 169 -6.97 7.25 -22.52
C ASP A 169 -8.11 6.84 -21.57
N ALA A 170 -9.02 5.98 -22.02
CA ALA A 170 -10.17 5.56 -21.23
C ALA A 170 -10.10 4.12 -20.72
N VAL A 171 -9.31 3.25 -21.33
CA VAL A 171 -9.31 1.80 -21.04
C VAL A 171 -7.93 1.34 -20.63
N ALA A 172 -7.84 0.70 -19.47
CA ALA A 172 -6.62 0.03 -19.04
C ALA A 172 -6.91 -1.37 -18.50
N LEU A 173 -5.87 -2.16 -18.37
CA LEU A 173 -5.89 -3.49 -17.76
C LEU A 173 -4.70 -3.62 -16.82
N THR A 174 -4.98 -4.00 -15.60
CA THR A 174 -3.98 -4.40 -14.61
C THR A 174 -3.94 -5.91 -14.48
N VAL A 175 -2.74 -6.46 -14.42
CA VAL A 175 -2.47 -7.84 -14.04
C VAL A 175 -1.41 -7.82 -12.94
N ARG A 176 -1.69 -8.48 -11.82
CA ARG A 176 -0.78 -8.59 -10.68
C ARG A 176 -0.69 -10.04 -10.24
N TYR A 177 0.49 -10.46 -9.86
CA TYR A 177 0.73 -11.68 -9.11
C TYR A 177 1.46 -11.31 -7.82
N SER A 178 1.03 -11.87 -6.71
CA SER A 178 1.64 -11.66 -5.40
C SER A 178 1.67 -12.95 -4.60
N GLU A 179 2.63 -13.02 -3.70
CA GLU A 179 2.75 -14.07 -2.70
C GLU A 179 2.88 -13.42 -1.32
N GLN A 180 2.26 -14.02 -0.33
CA GLN A 180 2.35 -13.62 1.07
C GLN A 180 2.68 -14.86 1.90
N THR A 181 3.78 -14.81 2.63
CA THR A 181 4.20 -15.84 3.58
C THR A 181 3.88 -15.36 4.99
N ILE A 182 3.23 -16.18 5.79
CA ILE A 182 2.80 -15.87 7.14
C ILE A 182 3.37 -16.90 8.11
N GLY A 183 4.06 -16.44 9.14
CA GLY A 183 4.65 -17.26 10.19
C GLY A 183 6.15 -17.41 10.06
N SER A 184 6.82 -17.64 11.21
CA SER A 184 8.27 -17.77 11.33
C SER A 184 8.74 -19.21 11.57
N GLU A 185 7.91 -20.09 12.15
CA GLU A 185 8.25 -21.49 12.45
C GLU A 185 7.49 -22.48 11.55
N GLU A 186 6.22 -22.18 11.25
CA GLU A 186 5.39 -22.93 10.30
C GLU A 186 4.90 -21.93 9.23
N GLU A 187 5.72 -21.72 8.22
CA GLU A 187 5.41 -20.80 7.13
C GLU A 187 4.21 -21.29 6.31
N GLN A 188 3.27 -20.38 6.09
CA GLN A 188 2.10 -20.60 5.25
C GLN A 188 2.17 -19.66 4.05
N ASN A 189 2.23 -20.22 2.87
CA ASN A 189 2.34 -19.48 1.62
C ASN A 189 0.98 -19.33 0.95
N TYR A 190 0.67 -18.11 0.57
CA TYR A 190 -0.56 -17.73 -0.13
C TYR A 190 -0.21 -17.01 -1.43
N GLU A 191 -0.69 -17.53 -2.53
CA GLU A 191 -0.56 -16.92 -3.84
C GLU A 191 -1.84 -16.19 -4.24
N LYS A 192 -1.69 -15.09 -4.97
CA LYS A 192 -2.81 -14.33 -5.48
C LYS A 192 -2.55 -13.85 -6.90
N PHE A 193 -3.42 -14.21 -7.82
CA PHE A 193 -3.43 -13.68 -9.17
C PHE A 193 -4.63 -12.77 -9.38
N THR A 194 -4.38 -11.53 -9.77
CA THR A 194 -5.39 -10.48 -9.97
C THR A 194 -5.42 -10.03 -11.42
N ILE A 195 -6.62 -9.88 -11.97
CA ILE A 195 -6.89 -9.21 -13.24
C ILE A 195 -7.95 -8.13 -13.03
N SER A 196 -7.65 -6.89 -13.46
CA SER A 196 -8.50 -5.73 -13.21
C SER A 196 -8.57 -4.81 -14.43
N PRO A 197 -9.57 -4.94 -15.29
CA PRO A 197 -9.89 -3.95 -16.30
C PRO A 197 -10.49 -2.69 -15.66
N SER A 198 -10.08 -1.51 -16.14
CA SER A 198 -10.58 -0.22 -15.70
C SER A 198 -11.07 0.64 -16.86
N TYR A 199 -12.00 1.55 -16.56
CA TYR A 199 -12.59 2.46 -17.52
C TYR A 199 -12.82 3.85 -16.92
N VAL A 200 -12.35 4.89 -17.63
CA VAL A 200 -12.60 6.30 -17.32
C VAL A 200 -13.86 6.73 -18.09
N PHE A 201 -14.94 6.99 -17.37
CA PHE A 201 -16.21 7.41 -17.95
C PHE A 201 -16.23 8.92 -18.27
N THR A 202 -15.66 9.71 -17.35
CA THR A 202 -15.50 11.18 -17.47
C THR A 202 -14.24 11.58 -16.70
N ASP A 203 -13.86 12.85 -16.77
CA ASP A 203 -12.72 13.39 -15.98
C ASP A 203 -12.90 13.24 -14.45
N GLN A 204 -14.12 12.94 -14.01
CA GLN A 204 -14.47 12.83 -12.59
C GLN A 204 -14.97 11.44 -12.18
N ILE A 205 -15.19 10.54 -13.12
CA ILE A 205 -15.76 9.23 -12.85
C ILE A 205 -14.93 8.17 -13.55
N ALA A 206 -14.36 7.28 -12.75
CA ALA A 206 -13.69 6.08 -13.21
C ALA A 206 -14.29 4.84 -12.51
N GLY A 207 -14.04 3.68 -13.03
CA GLY A 207 -14.42 2.44 -12.40
C GLY A 207 -13.56 1.29 -12.85
N LEU A 208 -13.53 0.24 -12.06
CA LEU A 208 -12.83 -0.99 -12.36
C LEU A 208 -13.68 -2.20 -11.96
N ILE A 209 -13.30 -3.33 -12.53
CA ILE A 209 -13.79 -4.66 -12.16
C ILE A 209 -12.56 -5.47 -11.81
N GLU A 210 -12.60 -6.21 -10.73
CA GLU A 210 -11.52 -7.09 -10.33
C GLU A 210 -11.98 -8.53 -10.23
N TYR A 211 -11.13 -9.45 -10.68
CA TYR A 211 -11.21 -10.84 -10.31
C TYR A 211 -9.84 -11.30 -9.81
N SER A 212 -9.81 -11.77 -8.57
CA SER A 212 -8.62 -12.31 -7.92
C SER A 212 -8.83 -13.75 -7.54
N MET A 213 -7.89 -14.60 -7.94
CA MET A 213 -7.81 -16.02 -7.58
C MET A 213 -6.79 -16.16 -6.46
N TYR A 214 -7.16 -16.87 -5.41
CA TYR A 214 -6.28 -17.21 -4.30
C TYR A 214 -5.95 -18.69 -4.38
N ASP A 215 -4.68 -18.99 -4.15
CA ASP A 215 -4.19 -20.37 -3.99
C ASP A 215 -3.35 -20.44 -2.71
N ASP A 216 -3.50 -21.50 -1.97
CA ASP A 216 -2.76 -21.77 -0.75
C ASP A 216 -1.99 -23.09 -0.89
N GLU A 217 -0.71 -23.08 -0.53
CA GLU A 217 0.10 -24.29 -0.57
C GLU A 217 -0.10 -25.11 0.71
N GLY A 218 -0.96 -26.13 0.62
CA GLY A 218 -1.11 -27.15 1.65
C GLY A 218 -2.32 -26.97 2.56
N ASP A 219 -2.20 -27.40 3.83
CA ASP A 219 -3.26 -27.30 4.85
C ASP A 219 -3.06 -25.99 5.63
N THR A 220 -3.42 -24.87 4.98
CA THR A 220 -3.26 -23.55 5.57
C THR A 220 -4.39 -23.25 6.57
N ALA A 221 -4.10 -22.38 7.56
CA ALA A 221 -5.07 -22.04 8.59
C ALA A 221 -6.17 -21.09 8.08
N ILE A 222 -5.95 -20.40 6.95
CA ILE A 222 -6.87 -19.42 6.39
C ILE A 222 -7.29 -19.87 5.00
N ASP A 223 -8.57 -20.18 4.84
CA ASP A 223 -9.19 -20.48 3.55
C ASP A 223 -9.71 -19.18 2.91
N LYS A 224 -9.08 -18.73 1.84
CA LYS A 224 -9.51 -17.56 1.06
C LYS A 224 -10.27 -18.00 -0.19
N ASN A 225 -11.44 -17.43 -0.37
CA ASN A 225 -12.20 -17.59 -1.60
C ASN A 225 -11.78 -16.56 -2.65
N ASP A 226 -11.92 -16.91 -3.92
CA ASP A 226 -11.78 -15.97 -5.02
C ASP A 226 -12.59 -14.71 -4.79
N LEU A 227 -12.02 -13.56 -5.19
CA LEU A 227 -12.66 -12.25 -5.07
C LEU A 227 -13.19 -11.79 -6.43
N PHE A 228 -14.43 -11.34 -6.45
CA PHE A 228 -14.97 -10.52 -7.53
C PHE A 228 -15.45 -9.19 -6.96
N ALA A 229 -14.89 -8.07 -7.47
CA ALA A 229 -15.24 -6.73 -7.02
C ALA A 229 -15.58 -5.82 -8.21
N VAL A 230 -16.40 -4.82 -7.93
CA VAL A 230 -16.70 -3.69 -8.84
C VAL A 230 -16.59 -2.41 -8.04
N GLU A 231 -15.82 -1.47 -8.52
CA GLU A 231 -15.58 -0.19 -7.88
C GLU A 231 -15.93 0.97 -8.81
N LEU A 232 -16.50 2.02 -8.25
CA LEU A 232 -16.69 3.31 -8.90
C LEU A 232 -16.04 4.40 -8.07
N ILE A 233 -15.13 5.14 -8.68
CA ILE A 233 -14.37 6.22 -8.08
C ILE A 233 -14.87 7.55 -8.59
N PHE A 234 -15.20 8.44 -7.66
CA PHE A 234 -15.63 9.81 -7.96
C PHE A 234 -14.62 10.81 -7.39
N THR A 235 -14.11 11.68 -8.25
CA THR A 235 -13.21 12.78 -7.88
C THR A 235 -13.90 14.13 -8.13
N PHE A 236 -13.79 15.09 -7.20
CA PHE A 236 -14.40 16.41 -7.29
C PHE A 236 -13.54 17.51 -6.69
#